data_eadf843973eef500321c7f6350f1b1a9
#
_entry.id   eadf843973eef500321c7f6350f1b1a9
#
_cell.length_a   1.000
_cell.length_b   1.000
_cell.length_c   1.000
_cell.angle_alpha   90.00
_cell.angle_beta   90.00
_cell.angle_gamma   90.00
#
_symmetry.space_group_name_H-M   'P 1'
#
loop_
_entity.id
_entity.type
_entity.pdbx_description
1 polymer ?
#
loop_
_entity_poly.entity_id
_entity_poly.type
_entity_poly.pdbx_seq_one_letter_code
_entity_poly.pdbx_strand_id
1 'polypeptide(L)'
;YEVAAVTGRVQEADFLTGLGARHIIDRAEISQPGKPLEKERWAGAVDVAGGQVLANVCAAMRYRGVVTACGLAAGMGLPATVAPFILRGVTLAGIDSVMAPTPDRLQAWQRLAADLDTAVLEKLMHEITLDDAIGIAPDLLAGKVRGRLVVRVGASQ
;
A
#
# COMPACT_ATOMS: atom_id res chain seq x y z
N TYR A 1 -4.95 -9.29 12.55
CA TYR A 1 -3.96 -8.24 12.81
C TYR A 1 -4.65 -6.91 13.05
N GLU A 2 -4.01 -6.06 13.84
CA GLU A 2 -4.40 -4.66 14.00
C GLU A 2 -3.71 -3.85 12.90
N VAL A 3 -4.51 -3.20 12.04
CA VAL A 3 -4.01 -2.53 10.84
C VAL A 3 -3.90 -1.03 11.10
N ALA A 4 -2.73 -0.45 10.80
CA ALA A 4 -2.52 0.98 10.71
C ALA A 4 -2.44 1.39 9.23
N ALA A 5 -3.33 2.27 8.79
CA ALA A 5 -3.31 2.82 7.44
C ALA A 5 -2.55 4.16 7.42
N VAL A 6 -1.49 4.23 6.63
CA VAL A 6 -0.74 5.46 6.38
C VAL A 6 -1.31 6.15 5.15
N THR A 7 -1.73 7.40 5.29
CA THR A 7 -2.36 8.15 4.20
C THR A 7 -1.89 9.61 4.16
N GLY A 8 -1.80 10.18 2.97
CA GLY A 8 -1.66 11.64 2.78
C GLY A 8 -3.01 12.36 2.73
N ARG A 9 -4.12 11.65 2.90
CA ARG A 9 -5.48 12.16 2.88
C ARG A 9 -6.19 11.78 4.17
N VAL A 10 -5.81 12.44 5.28
CA VAL A 10 -6.38 12.16 6.61
C VAL A 10 -7.89 12.40 6.68
N GLN A 11 -8.44 13.22 5.79
CA GLN A 11 -9.89 13.41 5.63
C GLN A 11 -10.62 12.13 5.19
N GLU A 12 -9.92 11.12 4.68
CA GLU A 12 -10.47 9.81 4.33
C GLU A 12 -10.45 8.80 5.50
N ALA A 13 -10.22 9.27 6.74
CA ALA A 13 -10.09 8.42 7.92
C ALA A 13 -11.30 7.50 8.12
N ASP A 14 -12.52 8.03 8.00
CA ASP A 14 -13.76 7.26 8.18
C ASP A 14 -13.87 6.14 7.13
N PHE A 15 -13.50 6.43 5.90
CA PHE A 15 -13.47 5.43 4.83
C PHE A 15 -12.47 4.30 5.14
N LEU A 16 -11.25 4.64 5.53
CA LEU A 16 -10.21 3.66 5.87
C LEU A 16 -10.59 2.84 7.11
N THR A 17 -11.20 3.47 8.11
CA THR A 17 -11.73 2.79 9.29
C THR A 17 -12.86 1.84 8.92
N GLY A 18 -13.76 2.25 8.01
CA GLY A 18 -14.82 1.42 7.46
C GLY A 18 -14.33 0.20 6.68
N LEU A 19 -13.07 0.22 6.20
CA LEU A 19 -12.37 -0.90 5.58
C LEU A 19 -11.61 -1.78 6.59
N GLY A 20 -11.64 -1.42 7.88
CA GLY A 20 -11.02 -2.21 8.96
C GLY A 20 -9.70 -1.66 9.49
N ALA A 21 -9.25 -0.47 9.08
CA ALA A 21 -8.09 0.15 9.69
C ALA A 21 -8.40 0.57 11.14
N ARG A 22 -7.54 0.17 12.07
CA ARG A 22 -7.66 0.52 13.50
C ARG A 22 -7.03 1.87 13.81
N HIS A 23 -5.97 2.20 13.12
CA HIS A 23 -5.23 3.44 13.27
C HIS A 23 -5.07 4.13 11.92
N ILE A 24 -5.21 5.43 11.92
CA ILE A 24 -4.93 6.28 10.76
C ILE A 24 -3.72 7.14 11.10
N ILE A 25 -2.72 7.13 10.22
CA ILE A 25 -1.46 7.84 10.40
C ILE A 25 -1.29 8.79 9.23
N ASP A 26 -1.05 10.05 9.53
CA ASP A 26 -0.67 10.99 8.49
C ASP A 26 0.71 10.60 7.92
N ARG A 27 0.79 10.43 6.62
CA ARG A 27 2.04 10.14 5.94
C ARG A 27 3.13 11.19 6.24
N ALA A 28 2.75 12.43 6.52
CA ALA A 28 3.68 13.49 6.89
C ALA A 28 4.52 13.13 8.13
N GLU A 29 3.95 12.34 9.08
CA GLU A 29 4.66 11.90 10.30
C GLU A 29 5.88 11.01 10.00
N ILE A 30 5.87 10.30 8.88
CA ILE A 30 6.91 9.34 8.52
C ILE A 30 7.60 9.67 7.19
N SER A 31 7.45 10.90 6.68
CA SER A 31 8.03 11.32 5.40
C SER A 31 9.33 12.11 5.54
N GLN A 32 9.66 12.57 6.75
CA GLN A 32 10.91 13.31 7.02
C GLN A 32 12.04 12.36 7.44
N PRO A 33 13.30 12.73 7.23
CA PRO A 33 14.43 11.93 7.70
C PRO A 33 14.31 11.62 9.18
N GLY A 34 14.32 10.31 9.52
CA GLY A 34 14.23 9.78 10.87
C GLY A 34 15.57 9.24 11.37
N LYS A 35 15.56 8.59 12.53
CA LYS A 35 16.73 7.94 13.11
C LYS A 35 17.03 6.62 12.39
N PRO A 36 18.29 6.15 12.39
CA PRO A 36 18.65 4.82 11.88
C PRO A 36 17.86 3.67 12.52
N LEU A 37 17.46 3.82 13.79
CA LEU A 37 16.55 2.95 14.53
C LEU A 37 15.56 3.82 15.32
N GLU A 38 14.29 3.54 15.13
CA GLU A 38 13.17 4.14 15.86
C GLU A 38 12.61 3.17 16.92
N LYS A 39 11.68 3.68 17.75
CA LYS A 39 10.89 2.82 18.63
C LYS A 39 10.15 1.78 17.82
N GLU A 40 10.16 0.54 18.27
CA GLU A 40 9.44 -0.55 17.62
C GLU A 40 7.93 -0.31 17.59
N ARG A 41 7.34 -0.33 16.40
CA ARG A 41 5.90 -0.10 16.18
C ARG A 41 5.26 -1.25 15.41
N TRP A 42 5.86 -1.70 14.31
CA TRP A 42 5.25 -2.55 13.30
C TRP A 42 5.79 -3.97 13.32
N ALA A 43 4.90 -4.97 13.35
CA ALA A 43 5.29 -6.36 13.18
C ALA A 43 5.42 -6.75 11.70
N GLY A 44 4.63 -6.12 10.85
CA GLY A 44 4.65 -6.27 9.39
C GLY A 44 4.28 -4.96 8.70
N ALA A 45 4.73 -4.75 7.47
CA ALA A 45 4.33 -3.61 6.67
C ALA A 45 4.25 -3.97 5.18
N VAL A 46 3.30 -3.34 4.49
CA VAL A 46 3.21 -3.35 3.02
C VAL A 46 3.49 -1.93 2.55
N ASP A 47 4.57 -1.75 1.80
CA ASP A 47 4.98 -0.45 1.29
C ASP A 47 4.74 -0.35 -0.21
N VAL A 48 4.07 0.75 -0.60
CA VAL A 48 3.85 1.14 -1.99
C VAL A 48 4.50 2.49 -2.31
N ALA A 49 5.14 3.11 -1.32
CA ALA A 49 5.68 4.45 -1.43
C ALA A 49 7.16 4.47 -1.81
N GLY A 50 7.98 3.61 -1.22
CA GLY A 50 9.43 3.71 -1.35
C GLY A 50 10.00 4.93 -0.62
N GLY A 51 11.21 5.34 -0.97
CA GLY A 51 11.83 6.57 -0.49
C GLY A 51 12.01 6.62 1.02
N GLN A 52 11.87 7.83 1.58
CA GLN A 52 12.02 8.09 3.02
C GLN A 52 10.97 7.36 3.86
N VAL A 53 9.75 7.20 3.34
CA VAL A 53 8.67 6.48 4.03
C VAL A 53 9.08 5.04 4.30
N LEU A 54 9.58 4.33 3.27
CA LEU A 54 10.05 2.95 3.41
C LEU A 54 11.22 2.85 4.41
N ALA A 55 12.18 3.79 4.35
CA ALA A 55 13.32 3.83 5.27
C ALA A 55 12.86 3.96 6.73
N ASN A 56 11.92 4.87 7.01
CA ASN A 56 11.38 5.10 8.34
C ASN A 56 10.53 3.92 8.84
N VAL A 57 9.77 3.27 7.94
CA VAL A 57 9.04 2.04 8.25
C VAL A 57 10.03 0.95 8.68
N CYS A 58 11.09 0.70 7.92
CA CYS A 58 12.13 -0.28 8.27
C CYS A 58 12.76 0.03 9.64
N ALA A 59 13.06 1.31 9.90
CA ALA A 59 13.65 1.75 11.19
C ALA A 59 12.74 1.50 12.39
N ALA A 60 11.40 1.50 12.20
CA ALA A 60 10.40 1.31 13.24
C ALA A 60 9.85 -0.13 13.33
N MET A 61 10.42 -1.08 12.58
CA MET A 61 10.00 -2.47 12.67
C MET A 61 10.38 -3.12 13.99
N ARG A 62 9.53 -3.99 14.49
CA ARG A 62 9.81 -4.88 15.62
C ARG A 62 10.85 -5.92 15.23
N TYR A 63 11.45 -6.53 16.24
CA TYR A 63 12.39 -7.64 16.05
C TYR A 63 11.80 -8.72 15.14
N ARG A 64 12.53 -9.10 14.09
CA ARG A 64 12.16 -10.06 13.04
C ARG A 64 10.91 -9.67 12.23
N GLY A 65 10.53 -8.40 12.22
CA GLY A 65 9.44 -7.90 11.39
C GLY A 65 9.76 -7.98 9.89
N VAL A 66 8.70 -8.00 9.07
CA VAL A 66 8.81 -8.12 7.61
C VAL A 66 8.18 -6.90 6.95
N VAL A 67 8.90 -6.30 6.02
CA VAL A 67 8.40 -5.24 5.14
C VAL A 67 8.36 -5.78 3.72
N THR A 68 7.22 -5.69 3.05
CA THR A 68 7.10 -5.98 1.62
C THR A 68 7.07 -4.68 0.84
N ALA A 69 8.01 -4.49 -0.09
CA ALA A 69 8.08 -3.31 -0.95
C ALA A 69 7.57 -3.67 -2.35
N CYS A 70 6.44 -3.08 -2.75
CA CYS A 70 5.78 -3.36 -4.03
C CYS A 70 5.48 -2.10 -4.85
N GLY A 71 5.99 -0.93 -4.45
CA GLY A 71 5.81 0.33 -5.18
C GLY A 71 6.88 1.35 -4.85
N LEU A 72 6.87 2.46 -5.59
CA LEU A 72 7.86 3.54 -5.50
C LEU A 72 7.24 4.93 -5.74
N ALA A 73 5.99 5.11 -5.28
CA ALA A 73 5.22 6.33 -5.53
C ALA A 73 5.85 7.61 -4.96
N ALA A 74 6.67 7.51 -3.90
CA ALA A 74 7.41 8.63 -3.32
C ALA A 74 8.89 8.66 -3.73
N GLY A 75 9.33 7.74 -4.62
CA GLY A 75 10.68 7.72 -5.17
C GLY A 75 11.36 6.35 -5.10
N MET A 76 12.42 6.17 -5.88
CA MET A 76 13.19 4.93 -6.02
C MET A 76 14.28 4.78 -4.95
N GLY A 77 14.67 5.86 -4.28
CA GLY A 77 15.73 5.83 -3.27
C GLY A 77 15.32 5.06 -2.02
N LEU A 78 16.31 4.49 -1.33
CA LEU A 78 16.13 3.90 0.01
C LEU A 78 17.18 4.49 0.94
N PRO A 79 16.92 5.66 1.55
CA PRO A 79 17.85 6.32 2.46
C PRO A 79 17.82 5.67 3.86
N ALA A 80 18.05 4.36 3.91
CA ALA A 80 18.09 3.56 5.13
C ALA A 80 19.54 3.21 5.50
N THR A 81 19.74 2.85 6.78
CA THR A 81 20.98 2.22 7.25
C THR A 81 20.79 0.71 7.38
N VAL A 82 21.85 -0.02 7.57
CA VAL A 82 21.79 -1.47 7.83
C VAL A 82 21.32 -1.82 9.25
N ALA A 83 21.19 -0.83 10.13
CA ALA A 83 20.89 -1.05 11.54
C ALA A 83 19.60 -1.85 11.82
N PRO A 84 18.44 -1.60 11.18
CA PRO A 84 17.24 -2.41 11.39
C PRO A 84 17.45 -3.87 11.00
N PHE A 85 18.20 -4.10 9.93
CA PHE A 85 18.43 -5.44 9.38
C PHE A 85 19.38 -6.25 10.28
N ILE A 86 20.46 -5.66 10.74
CA ILE A 86 21.45 -6.34 11.58
C ILE A 86 20.95 -6.48 13.03
N LEU A 87 20.43 -5.38 13.62
CA LEU A 87 20.15 -5.35 15.05
C LEU A 87 18.78 -5.92 15.42
N ARG A 88 17.83 -5.92 14.47
CA ARG A 88 16.48 -6.45 14.69
C ARG A 88 16.11 -7.60 13.76
N GLY A 89 17.01 -8.01 12.87
CA GLY A 89 16.71 -9.08 11.91
C GLY A 89 15.51 -8.77 11.02
N VAL A 90 15.28 -7.49 10.69
CA VAL A 90 14.18 -7.07 9.81
C VAL A 90 14.41 -7.63 8.41
N THR A 91 13.35 -8.14 7.81
CA THR A 91 13.37 -8.55 6.41
C THR A 91 12.71 -7.48 5.55
N LEU A 92 13.41 -7.00 4.53
CA LEU A 92 12.85 -6.20 3.44
C LEU A 92 12.75 -7.08 2.20
N ALA A 93 11.53 -7.41 1.80
CA ALA A 93 11.24 -8.28 0.66
C ALA A 93 10.67 -7.46 -0.51
N GLY A 94 11.32 -7.51 -1.66
CA GLY A 94 10.78 -6.97 -2.91
C GLY A 94 9.67 -7.85 -3.44
N ILE A 95 8.59 -7.24 -3.92
CA ILE A 95 7.48 -7.94 -4.56
C ILE A 95 7.45 -7.56 -6.04
N ASP A 96 7.92 -8.47 -6.87
CA ASP A 96 7.83 -8.31 -8.33
C ASP A 96 6.50 -8.83 -8.84
N SER A 97 5.58 -7.90 -9.14
CA SER A 97 4.28 -8.26 -9.74
C SER A 97 4.31 -8.34 -11.26
N VAL A 98 5.39 -7.91 -11.92
CA VAL A 98 5.51 -7.88 -13.39
C VAL A 98 5.97 -9.22 -13.93
N MET A 99 7.07 -9.74 -13.40
CA MET A 99 7.71 -10.98 -13.86
C MET A 99 7.40 -12.20 -12.97
N ALA A 100 6.48 -12.04 -12.00
CA ALA A 100 6.11 -13.13 -11.11
C ALA A 100 5.70 -14.39 -11.90
N PRO A 101 6.26 -15.58 -11.56
CA PRO A 101 5.91 -16.83 -12.22
C PRO A 101 4.39 -17.10 -12.20
N THR A 102 3.87 -17.67 -13.27
CA THR A 102 2.43 -17.97 -13.38
C THR A 102 1.90 -18.81 -12.20
N PRO A 103 2.59 -19.84 -11.69
CA PRO A 103 2.12 -20.58 -10.53
C PRO A 103 1.92 -19.71 -9.28
N ASP A 104 2.88 -18.82 -8.98
CA ASP A 104 2.80 -17.92 -7.82
C ASP A 104 1.65 -16.93 -7.98
N ARG A 105 1.47 -16.40 -9.20
CA ARG A 105 0.37 -15.51 -9.55
C ARG A 105 -0.99 -16.20 -9.39
N LEU A 106 -1.13 -17.44 -9.84
CA LEU A 106 -2.36 -18.22 -9.68
C LEU A 106 -2.66 -18.48 -8.20
N GLN A 107 -1.64 -18.82 -7.40
CA GLN A 107 -1.80 -18.99 -5.97
C GLN A 107 -2.27 -17.71 -5.29
N ALA A 108 -1.69 -16.55 -5.64
CA ALA A 108 -2.11 -15.25 -5.12
C ALA A 108 -3.58 -14.96 -5.47
N TRP A 109 -4.00 -15.20 -6.72
CA TRP A 109 -5.39 -15.01 -7.14
C TRP A 109 -6.36 -15.94 -6.44
N GLN A 110 -5.99 -17.21 -6.23
CA GLN A 110 -6.80 -18.17 -5.45
C GLN A 110 -6.99 -17.70 -4.01
N ARG A 111 -5.91 -17.19 -3.38
CA ARG A 111 -5.99 -16.61 -2.03
C ARG A 111 -6.89 -15.38 -2.00
N LEU A 112 -6.75 -14.47 -2.96
CA LEU A 112 -7.63 -13.29 -3.06
C LEU A 112 -9.09 -13.69 -3.23
N ALA A 113 -9.39 -14.65 -4.09
CA ALA A 113 -10.75 -15.13 -4.30
C ALA A 113 -11.39 -15.79 -3.08
N ALA A 114 -10.57 -16.43 -2.22
CA ALA A 114 -11.04 -17.09 -1.01
C ALA A 114 -11.15 -16.15 0.20
N ASP A 115 -10.21 -15.19 0.31
CA ASP A 115 -9.99 -14.43 1.54
C ASP A 115 -10.61 -13.02 1.49
N LEU A 116 -10.89 -12.46 0.28
CA LEU A 116 -11.47 -11.12 0.15
C LEU A 116 -13.00 -11.14 0.26
N ASP A 117 -13.52 -10.24 1.07
CA ASP A 117 -14.95 -9.96 1.14
C ASP A 117 -15.37 -9.11 -0.09
N THR A 118 -16.24 -9.66 -0.93
CA THR A 118 -16.76 -8.99 -2.13
C THR A 118 -17.51 -7.70 -1.79
N ALA A 119 -18.22 -7.64 -0.64
CA ALA A 119 -18.91 -6.44 -0.20
C ALA A 119 -17.93 -5.29 0.13
N VAL A 120 -16.69 -5.60 0.54
CA VAL A 120 -15.63 -4.61 0.71
C VAL A 120 -15.10 -4.14 -0.63
N LEU A 121 -14.93 -5.05 -1.61
CA LEU A 121 -14.50 -4.69 -2.95
C LEU A 121 -15.51 -3.75 -3.65
N GLU A 122 -16.80 -4.01 -3.51
CA GLU A 122 -17.87 -3.17 -4.08
C GLU A 122 -17.79 -1.72 -3.55
N LYS A 123 -17.46 -1.53 -2.26
CA LYS A 123 -17.26 -0.19 -1.67
C LYS A 123 -16.05 0.57 -2.24
N LEU A 124 -15.10 -0.16 -2.79
CA LEU A 124 -13.87 0.40 -3.35
C LEU A 124 -13.99 0.70 -4.85
N MET A 125 -14.96 0.09 -5.53
CA MET A 125 -15.08 0.13 -6.98
C MET A 125 -16.03 1.24 -7.43
N HIS A 126 -15.60 1.99 -8.44
CA HIS A 126 -16.45 2.89 -9.21
C HIS A 126 -16.37 2.47 -10.67
N GLU A 127 -17.51 2.08 -11.23
CA GLU A 127 -17.58 1.71 -12.63
C GLU A 127 -17.76 2.94 -13.51
N ILE A 128 -17.01 3.01 -14.59
CA ILE A 128 -17.07 4.06 -15.62
C ILE A 128 -17.14 3.42 -17.01
N THR A 129 -17.57 4.20 -17.99
CA THR A 129 -17.52 3.75 -19.39
C THR A 129 -16.13 3.98 -19.99
N LEU A 130 -15.88 3.38 -21.16
CA LEU A 130 -14.63 3.61 -21.89
C LEU A 130 -14.51 5.09 -22.31
N ASP A 131 -15.62 5.71 -22.67
CA ASP A 131 -15.65 7.12 -23.11
C ASP A 131 -15.30 8.07 -21.97
N ASP A 132 -15.61 7.73 -20.71
CA ASP A 132 -15.28 8.54 -19.54
C ASP A 132 -13.79 8.45 -19.15
N ALA A 133 -13.10 7.39 -19.58
CA ALA A 133 -11.75 7.05 -19.09
C ALA A 133 -10.73 8.18 -19.33
N ILE A 134 -10.79 8.84 -20.49
CA ILE A 134 -9.88 9.96 -20.81
C ILE A 134 -10.21 11.18 -19.98
N GLY A 135 -11.50 11.48 -19.79
CA GLY A 135 -11.96 12.65 -19.03
C GLY A 135 -11.59 12.59 -17.55
N ILE A 136 -11.57 11.39 -16.94
CA ILE A 136 -11.27 11.23 -15.51
C ILE A 136 -9.77 11.10 -15.20
N ALA A 137 -8.94 10.88 -16.21
CA ALA A 137 -7.50 10.68 -16.04
C ALA A 137 -6.79 11.83 -15.30
N PRO A 138 -7.08 13.12 -15.54
CA PRO A 138 -6.49 14.23 -14.77
C PRO A 138 -6.79 14.14 -13.28
N ASP A 139 -8.00 13.78 -12.89
CA ASP A 139 -8.38 13.65 -11.47
C ASP A 139 -7.72 12.43 -10.82
N LEU A 140 -7.55 11.34 -11.55
CA LEU A 140 -6.77 10.18 -11.08
C LEU A 140 -5.31 10.57 -10.82
N LEU A 141 -4.66 11.27 -11.75
CA LEU A 141 -3.29 11.75 -11.61
C LEU A 141 -3.14 12.76 -10.46
N ALA A 142 -4.15 13.61 -10.25
CA ALA A 142 -4.18 14.55 -9.13
C ALA A 142 -4.50 13.88 -7.77
N GLY A 143 -4.70 12.55 -7.73
CA GLY A 143 -5.02 11.81 -6.52
C GLY A 143 -6.41 12.11 -5.93
N LYS A 144 -7.34 12.67 -6.71
CA LYS A 144 -8.69 13.00 -6.26
C LYS A 144 -9.65 11.82 -6.29
N VAL A 145 -9.32 10.78 -7.03
CA VAL A 145 -10.15 9.57 -7.13
C VAL A 145 -9.88 8.69 -5.92
N ARG A 146 -10.95 8.31 -5.22
CA ARG A 146 -10.92 7.33 -4.12
C ARG A 146 -11.23 5.93 -4.65
N GLY A 147 -10.54 4.92 -4.13
CA GLY A 147 -10.78 3.52 -4.48
C GLY A 147 -10.21 3.14 -5.84
N ARG A 148 -11.00 2.43 -6.64
CA ARG A 148 -10.63 1.92 -7.96
C ARG A 148 -11.65 2.33 -9.01
N LEU A 149 -11.16 2.73 -10.17
CA LEU A 149 -11.98 2.88 -11.36
C LEU A 149 -11.94 1.57 -12.16
N VAL A 150 -13.08 1.02 -12.44
CA VAL A 150 -13.25 -0.15 -13.31
C VAL A 150 -13.90 0.32 -14.60
N VAL A 151 -13.19 0.17 -15.70
CA VAL A 151 -13.68 0.58 -17.02
C VAL A 151 -14.46 -0.56 -17.64
N ARG A 152 -15.74 -0.34 -17.92
CA ARG A 152 -16.54 -1.28 -18.69
C ARG A 152 -16.15 -1.19 -20.18
N VAL A 153 -15.58 -2.27 -20.69
CA VAL A 153 -15.21 -2.40 -22.11
C VAL A 153 -16.34 -3.16 -22.83
N GLY A 154 -17.10 -2.47 -23.65
CA GLY A 154 -18.23 -3.01 -24.40
C GLY A 154 -19.54 -2.23 -24.15
N ALA A 155 -20.48 -2.32 -25.08
CA ALA A 155 -21.79 -1.73 -24.93
C ALA A 155 -22.57 -2.45 -23.82
N SER A 156 -23.31 -1.68 -23.03
CA SER A 156 -24.34 -2.22 -22.13
C SER A 156 -25.35 -2.99 -22.96
N GLN A 157 -25.52 -4.29 -22.74
CA GLN A 157 -26.67 -5.03 -23.24
C GLN A 157 -27.91 -4.63 -22.48
#